data_ae3ca9b7b730fe701011764c007f37b2
#
_entry.id   ae3ca9b7b730fe701011764c007f37b2
#
_cell.length_a   1.000
_cell.length_b   1.000
_cell.length_c   1.000
_cell.angle_alpha   90.00
_cell.angle_beta   90.00
_cell.angle_gamma   90.00
#
_symmetry.space_group_name_H-M   'P 1'
#
loop_
_entity.id
_entity.type
_entity.pdbx_description
1 polymer ?
#
loop_
_entity_poly.entity_id
_entity_poly.type
_entity_poly.pdbx_seq_one_letter_code
_entity_poly.pdbx_strand_id
1 'polypeptide(L)'
;MSNLVAFKSAGLPAVASLAQSLRSIAPREAPGVAFLKMDRTGHWVFGSDQDEAEAGSTWAVNPFAFVHGWIAWGDGEVLGEMMASVSEPLPEHGPVPAGAKKGWEQQVGMSLKCLTGEDKGLEVRYSSTSVGGRRGVQTIAVAIAAQVEADPSKPVPVVTLGKEFYQHKSYGKIYTPQFDVQSWTGMEGDEETPTEPEPTRRRRA
;
A
#
# COMPACT_ATOMS: atom_id res chain seq x y z
N MET A 1 4.57 12.37 -51.84
CA MET A 1 4.92 12.03 -50.47
C MET A 1 3.74 12.38 -49.62
N SER A 2 3.01 11.35 -49.18
CA SER A 2 1.71 11.48 -48.52
C SER A 2 1.89 11.85 -47.04
N ASN A 3 1.32 12.99 -46.63
CA ASN A 3 1.19 13.36 -45.22
C ASN A 3 0.21 12.40 -44.56
N LEU A 4 0.71 11.42 -43.81
CA LEU A 4 -0.02 10.27 -43.40
C LEU A 4 -0.87 10.48 -42.13
N VAL A 5 -0.74 11.54 -41.34
CA VAL A 5 -1.61 11.78 -40.19
C VAL A 5 -1.72 13.27 -39.87
N ALA A 6 -2.76 13.94 -40.38
CA ALA A 6 -3.13 15.28 -39.88
C ALA A 6 -4.43 15.16 -39.09
N PHE A 7 -4.33 15.12 -37.74
CA PHE A 7 -5.50 15.32 -36.89
C PHE A 7 -5.79 16.81 -36.73
N LYS A 8 -7.04 17.23 -36.96
CA LYS A 8 -7.46 18.59 -36.66
C LYS A 8 -7.41 18.79 -35.15
N SER A 9 -6.42 19.51 -34.66
CA SER A 9 -6.25 19.86 -33.25
C SER A 9 -7.17 21.02 -32.88
N ALA A 10 -8.44 20.75 -32.63
CA ALA A 10 -9.31 21.72 -31.96
C ALA A 10 -9.22 21.46 -30.44
N GLY A 11 -8.50 22.31 -29.72
CA GLY A 11 -8.56 22.36 -28.26
C GLY A 11 -7.81 21.24 -27.50
N LEU A 12 -6.75 20.67 -28.08
CA LEU A 12 -5.92 19.72 -27.35
C LEU A 12 -5.09 20.42 -26.27
N PRO A 13 -5.03 19.87 -25.03
CA PRO A 13 -4.16 20.38 -23.99
C PRO A 13 -2.70 20.31 -24.42
N ALA A 14 -1.85 21.19 -23.89
CA ALA A 14 -0.43 21.17 -24.16
C ALA A 14 0.17 19.76 -23.97
N VAL A 15 1.16 19.37 -24.78
CA VAL A 15 1.74 17.99 -24.79
C VAL A 15 2.13 17.51 -23.39
N ALA A 16 2.55 18.42 -22.50
CA ALA A 16 2.87 18.09 -21.11
C ALA A 16 1.63 17.64 -20.30
N SER A 17 0.47 18.28 -20.50
CA SER A 17 -0.79 17.88 -19.84
C SER A 17 -1.41 16.65 -20.47
N LEU A 18 -1.14 16.40 -21.78
CA LEU A 18 -1.58 15.17 -22.46
C LEU A 18 -0.88 13.94 -21.86
N ALA A 19 0.41 14.02 -21.59
CA ALA A 19 1.16 12.93 -20.95
C ALA A 19 0.60 12.60 -19.55
N GLN A 20 0.22 13.61 -18.78
CA GLN A 20 -0.41 13.43 -17.46
C GLN A 20 -1.83 12.83 -17.59
N SER A 21 -2.63 13.32 -18.54
CA SER A 21 -3.96 12.78 -18.81
C SER A 21 -3.91 11.33 -19.31
N LEU A 22 -2.96 10.97 -20.17
CA LEU A 22 -2.76 9.59 -20.62
C LEU A 22 -2.32 8.66 -19.49
N ARG A 23 -1.50 9.14 -18.56
CA ARG A 23 -1.13 8.37 -17.36
C ARG A 23 -2.32 8.12 -16.43
N SER A 24 -3.33 8.99 -16.42
CA SER A 24 -4.54 8.79 -15.61
C SER A 24 -5.45 7.67 -16.14
N ILE A 25 -5.30 7.30 -17.43
CA ILE A 25 -6.02 6.17 -18.06
C ILE A 25 -5.19 4.87 -18.00
N ALA A 26 -3.89 4.94 -17.64
CA ALA A 26 -3.11 3.74 -17.42
C ALA A 26 -3.78 2.91 -16.28
N PRO A 27 -3.79 1.57 -16.39
CA PRO A 27 -4.24 0.73 -15.30
C PRO A 27 -3.58 1.24 -14.00
N ARG A 28 -4.35 1.41 -12.93
CA ARG A 28 -3.84 1.91 -11.62
C ARG A 28 -2.78 1.01 -10.98
N GLU A 29 -2.53 -0.13 -11.57
CA GLU A 29 -1.35 -0.94 -11.32
C GLU A 29 -0.17 -0.30 -12.05
N ALA A 30 0.58 0.57 -11.35
CA ALA A 30 1.90 0.92 -11.82
C ALA A 30 2.65 -0.41 -12.05
N PRO A 31 3.23 -0.64 -13.25
CA PRO A 31 4.00 -1.85 -13.48
C PRO A 31 5.11 -1.91 -12.44
N GLY A 32 5.04 -2.89 -11.52
CA GLY A 32 6.03 -3.09 -10.48
C GLY A 32 5.58 -2.97 -9.02
N VAL A 33 4.33 -2.57 -8.71
CA VAL A 33 3.86 -2.59 -7.33
C VAL A 33 3.20 -3.94 -7.02
N ALA A 34 3.90 -4.77 -6.26
CA ALA A 34 3.41 -6.06 -5.84
C ALA A 34 2.30 -5.93 -4.78
N PHE A 35 1.34 -6.86 -4.79
CA PHE A 35 0.35 -6.95 -3.72
C PHE A 35 0.91 -7.75 -2.55
N LEU A 36 0.89 -7.14 -1.36
CA LEU A 36 1.19 -7.79 -0.09
C LEU A 36 -0.10 -8.40 0.46
N LYS A 37 -0.06 -9.63 0.91
CA LYS A 37 -1.19 -10.32 1.54
C LYS A 37 -0.72 -11.27 2.63
N MET A 38 -1.60 -11.58 3.57
CA MET A 38 -1.39 -12.70 4.48
C MET A 38 -2.10 -13.94 3.91
N ASP A 39 -1.40 -15.04 3.81
CA ASP A 39 -1.96 -16.30 3.38
C ASP A 39 -2.79 -16.99 4.50
N ARG A 40 -3.39 -18.13 4.19
CA ARG A 40 -4.23 -18.87 5.16
C ARG A 40 -3.43 -19.49 6.31
N THR A 41 -2.11 -19.61 6.15
CA THR A 41 -1.19 -20.16 7.15
C THR A 41 -0.57 -19.08 8.03
N GLY A 42 -0.89 -17.81 7.72
CA GLY A 42 -0.43 -16.63 8.46
C GLY A 42 0.97 -16.17 8.03
N HIS A 43 1.42 -16.53 6.83
CA HIS A 43 2.63 -15.97 6.24
C HIS A 43 2.28 -14.73 5.43
N TRP A 44 3.17 -13.75 5.50
CA TRP A 44 3.11 -12.57 4.67
C TRP A 44 3.80 -12.87 3.35
N VAL A 45 3.06 -12.70 2.25
CA VAL A 45 3.56 -12.99 0.90
C VAL A 45 3.21 -11.84 -0.05
N PHE A 46 4.03 -11.64 -1.09
CA PHE A 46 3.81 -10.60 -2.09
C PHE A 46 4.03 -11.12 -3.51
N GLY A 47 3.56 -10.36 -4.49
CA GLY A 47 3.71 -10.70 -5.90
C GLY A 47 2.85 -11.87 -6.38
N SER A 48 2.99 -12.19 -7.67
CA SER A 48 2.31 -13.31 -8.34
C SER A 48 2.82 -14.66 -7.84
N ASP A 49 4.11 -14.74 -7.56
CA ASP A 49 4.79 -15.98 -7.17
C ASP A 49 4.63 -16.29 -5.68
N GLN A 50 4.02 -15.33 -4.93
CA GLN A 50 3.78 -15.42 -3.50
C GLN A 50 5.07 -15.59 -2.69
N ASP A 51 6.09 -14.79 -3.05
CA ASP A 51 7.33 -14.73 -2.30
C ASP A 51 7.07 -14.33 -0.86
N GLU A 52 7.71 -14.99 0.10
CA GLU A 52 7.51 -14.73 1.51
C GLU A 52 8.32 -13.49 1.92
N ALA A 53 7.66 -12.52 2.55
CA ALA A 53 8.33 -11.37 3.14
C ALA A 53 9.22 -11.83 4.30
N GLU A 54 10.47 -11.37 4.32
CA GLU A 54 11.45 -11.75 5.34
C GLU A 54 10.93 -11.44 6.75
N ALA A 55 10.98 -12.45 7.62
CA ALA A 55 10.52 -12.31 9.01
C ALA A 55 11.34 -11.28 9.76
N GLY A 56 10.66 -10.30 10.38
CA GLY A 56 11.32 -9.21 11.12
C GLY A 56 11.78 -8.04 10.23
N SER A 57 11.61 -8.11 8.91
CA SER A 57 11.83 -6.96 8.05
C SER A 57 10.94 -5.79 8.47
N THR A 58 11.45 -4.57 8.31
CA THR A 58 10.75 -3.34 8.65
C THR A 58 10.22 -2.66 7.39
N TRP A 59 9.04 -2.04 7.51
CA TRP A 59 8.31 -1.45 6.41
C TRP A 59 7.84 -0.04 6.77
N ALA A 60 8.11 0.94 5.91
CA ALA A 60 7.51 2.26 6.02
C ALA A 60 6.10 2.24 5.42
N VAL A 61 5.10 2.72 6.15
CA VAL A 61 3.74 2.90 5.61
C VAL A 61 3.61 4.32 5.08
N ASN A 62 3.18 4.47 3.83
CA ASN A 62 2.97 5.79 3.25
C ASN A 62 1.68 6.42 3.78
N PRO A 63 1.74 7.52 4.57
CA PRO A 63 0.56 8.14 5.17
C PRO A 63 -0.41 8.74 4.14
N PHE A 64 0.07 9.03 2.92
CA PHE A 64 -0.75 9.62 1.84
C PHE A 64 -1.34 8.58 0.87
N ALA A 65 -1.05 7.28 1.07
CA ALA A 65 -1.46 6.22 0.16
C ALA A 65 -2.55 5.31 0.74
N PHE A 66 -3.32 5.81 1.70
CA PHE A 66 -4.50 5.11 2.18
C PHE A 66 -5.67 5.27 1.20
N VAL A 67 -6.35 4.15 0.96
CA VAL A 67 -7.50 4.10 0.07
C VAL A 67 -8.66 3.38 0.74
N HIS A 68 -9.88 3.78 0.35
CA HIS A 68 -11.11 3.12 0.76
C HIS A 68 -12.07 3.02 -0.42
N GLY A 69 -13.00 2.08 -0.35
CA GLY A 69 -13.96 1.90 -1.43
C GLY A 69 -14.67 0.56 -1.38
N TRP A 70 -15.00 0.08 -2.55
CA TRP A 70 -15.81 -1.10 -2.77
C TRP A 70 -15.20 -2.00 -3.83
N ILE A 71 -15.34 -3.31 -3.63
CA ILE A 71 -14.96 -4.32 -4.60
C ILE A 71 -16.06 -5.38 -4.70
N ALA A 72 -16.29 -5.90 -5.88
CA ALA A 72 -17.24 -6.99 -6.12
C ALA A 72 -16.53 -8.14 -6.83
N TRP A 73 -16.63 -9.33 -6.25
CA TRP A 73 -15.99 -10.55 -6.73
C TRP A 73 -16.99 -11.56 -7.29
N GLY A 74 -16.64 -12.19 -8.41
CA GLY A 74 -17.35 -13.33 -8.98
C GLY A 74 -16.37 -14.33 -9.59
N ASP A 75 -16.49 -15.62 -9.19
CA ASP A 75 -15.69 -16.75 -9.71
C ASP A 75 -14.16 -16.55 -9.67
N GLY A 76 -13.67 -15.80 -8.67
CA GLY A 76 -12.24 -15.51 -8.48
C GLY A 76 -11.74 -14.27 -9.23
N GLU A 77 -12.62 -13.60 -9.98
CA GLU A 77 -12.32 -12.38 -10.72
C GLU A 77 -12.94 -11.15 -10.07
N VAL A 78 -12.31 -9.99 -10.27
CA VAL A 78 -12.86 -8.69 -9.87
C VAL A 78 -13.87 -8.25 -10.94
N LEU A 79 -15.16 -8.21 -10.57
CA LEU A 79 -16.25 -7.76 -11.45
C LEU A 79 -16.48 -6.25 -11.36
N GLY A 80 -16.00 -5.61 -10.32
CA GLY A 80 -16.05 -4.17 -10.16
C GLY A 80 -15.21 -3.74 -8.98
N GLU A 81 -14.55 -2.58 -9.10
CA GLU A 81 -13.77 -1.95 -8.06
C GLU A 81 -13.93 -0.43 -8.14
N MET A 82 -14.19 0.19 -6.99
CA MET A 82 -14.27 1.64 -6.85
C MET A 82 -13.52 2.05 -5.61
N MET A 83 -12.30 2.54 -5.81
CA MET A 83 -11.42 2.97 -4.73
C MET A 83 -11.10 4.45 -4.88
N ALA A 84 -11.08 5.16 -3.76
CA ALA A 84 -10.68 6.56 -3.67
C ALA A 84 -9.61 6.73 -2.57
N SER A 85 -8.88 7.84 -2.60
CA SER A 85 -8.04 8.26 -1.47
C SER A 85 -8.92 8.51 -0.24
N VAL A 86 -8.42 8.22 0.96
CA VAL A 86 -9.14 8.56 2.20
C VAL A 86 -9.32 10.06 2.42
N SER A 87 -8.63 10.92 1.65
CA SER A 87 -8.87 12.37 1.60
C SER A 87 -10.12 12.75 0.82
N GLU A 88 -10.70 11.81 0.06
CA GLU A 88 -11.94 11.98 -0.69
C GLU A 88 -13.08 11.23 0.03
N PRO A 89 -14.34 11.62 -0.18
CA PRO A 89 -15.48 10.85 0.32
C PRO A 89 -15.47 9.41 -0.18
N LEU A 90 -16.03 8.50 0.63
CA LEU A 90 -16.22 7.11 0.20
C LEU A 90 -17.05 7.08 -1.09
N PRO A 91 -16.58 6.44 -2.16
CA PRO A 91 -17.30 6.41 -3.43
C PRO A 91 -18.67 5.76 -3.27
N GLU A 92 -19.67 6.30 -3.96
CA GLU A 92 -20.97 5.68 -4.06
C GLU A 92 -20.89 4.53 -5.08
N HIS A 93 -21.32 3.33 -4.69
CA HIS A 93 -21.37 2.22 -5.61
C HIS A 93 -22.73 2.14 -6.33
N GLY A 94 -22.70 1.75 -7.60
CA GLY A 94 -23.88 1.46 -8.39
C GLY A 94 -24.51 0.10 -8.06
N PRO A 95 -25.38 -0.39 -8.96
CA PRO A 95 -25.95 -1.73 -8.85
C PRO A 95 -24.86 -2.80 -8.71
N VAL A 96 -25.20 -3.90 -8.05
CA VAL A 96 -24.30 -5.04 -7.92
C VAL A 96 -24.00 -5.62 -9.30
N PRO A 97 -22.72 -5.81 -9.69
CA PRO A 97 -22.37 -6.43 -10.95
C PRO A 97 -22.98 -7.83 -11.08
N ALA A 98 -23.45 -8.17 -12.28
CA ALA A 98 -23.97 -9.49 -12.55
C ALA A 98 -22.88 -10.55 -12.33
N GLY A 99 -23.20 -11.63 -11.62
CA GLY A 99 -22.25 -12.68 -11.25
C GLY A 99 -21.50 -12.44 -9.94
N ALA A 100 -21.67 -11.30 -9.30
CA ALA A 100 -21.05 -11.06 -8.00
C ALA A 100 -21.65 -11.97 -6.90
N LYS A 101 -20.77 -12.69 -6.18
CA LYS A 101 -21.21 -13.69 -5.18
C LYS A 101 -21.75 -13.08 -3.88
N LYS A 102 -21.19 -11.94 -3.44
CA LYS A 102 -21.53 -11.28 -2.18
C LYS A 102 -21.99 -9.83 -2.34
N GLY A 103 -22.09 -9.35 -3.59
CA GLY A 103 -22.33 -7.95 -3.87
C GLY A 103 -21.08 -7.10 -3.68
N TRP A 104 -21.28 -5.82 -3.32
CA TRP A 104 -20.19 -4.91 -3.00
C TRP A 104 -19.68 -5.15 -1.59
N GLU A 105 -18.39 -5.42 -1.47
CA GLU A 105 -17.69 -5.57 -0.19
C GLU A 105 -16.81 -4.33 0.04
N GLN A 106 -16.87 -3.75 1.23
CA GLN A 106 -16.02 -2.64 1.58
C GLN A 106 -14.55 -3.08 1.63
N GLN A 107 -13.70 -2.35 0.93
CA GLN A 107 -12.25 -2.58 0.87
C GLN A 107 -11.51 -1.35 1.40
N VAL A 108 -10.43 -1.58 2.12
CA VAL A 108 -9.45 -0.55 2.49
C VAL A 108 -8.06 -1.03 2.11
N GLY A 109 -7.17 -0.08 1.85
CA GLY A 109 -5.79 -0.41 1.51
C GLY A 109 -4.81 0.69 1.90
N MET A 110 -3.52 0.35 1.82
CA MET A 110 -2.39 1.24 2.05
C MET A 110 -1.18 0.75 1.27
N SER A 111 -0.20 1.63 1.05
CA SER A 111 1.07 1.27 0.42
C SER A 111 2.19 1.25 1.45
N LEU A 112 3.10 0.30 1.28
CA LEU A 112 4.26 0.12 2.15
C LEU A 112 5.54 0.01 1.31
N LYS A 113 6.67 0.35 1.92
CA LYS A 113 8.01 0.18 1.34
C LYS A 113 8.90 -0.57 2.31
N CYS A 114 9.52 -1.63 1.84
CA CYS A 114 10.48 -2.41 2.63
C CYS A 114 11.75 -1.59 2.89
N LEU A 115 12.17 -1.52 4.16
CA LEU A 115 13.33 -0.75 4.58
C LEU A 115 14.55 -1.62 4.86
N THR A 116 14.34 -2.88 5.25
CA THR A 116 15.42 -3.80 5.66
C THR A 116 15.21 -5.19 5.05
N GLY A 117 16.28 -6.00 5.05
CA GLY A 117 16.24 -7.34 4.55
C GLY A 117 16.51 -7.46 3.05
N GLU A 118 16.25 -8.63 2.49
CA GLU A 118 16.52 -8.95 1.07
C GLU A 118 15.64 -8.13 0.12
N ASP A 119 14.43 -7.76 0.58
CA ASP A 119 13.45 -7.01 -0.20
C ASP A 119 13.58 -5.49 -0.03
N LYS A 120 14.67 -4.98 0.53
CA LYS A 120 14.87 -3.55 0.77
C LYS A 120 14.64 -2.71 -0.49
N GLY A 121 13.74 -1.74 -0.38
CA GLY A 121 13.35 -0.85 -1.47
C GLY A 121 12.10 -1.29 -2.23
N LEU A 122 11.61 -2.53 -2.01
CA LEU A 122 10.38 -3.03 -2.61
C LEU A 122 9.18 -2.21 -2.13
N GLU A 123 8.36 -1.76 -3.06
CA GLU A 123 7.08 -1.12 -2.78
C GLU A 123 5.94 -2.10 -3.00
N VAL A 124 5.05 -2.20 -2.04
CA VAL A 124 3.91 -3.11 -2.07
C VAL A 124 2.62 -2.38 -1.72
N ARG A 125 1.50 -2.92 -2.19
CA ARG A 125 0.16 -2.49 -1.80
C ARG A 125 -0.52 -3.60 -0.99
N TYR A 126 -1.04 -3.23 0.16
CA TYR A 126 -1.91 -4.08 0.95
C TYR A 126 -3.35 -3.62 0.81
N SER A 127 -4.26 -4.54 0.52
CA SER A 127 -5.70 -4.28 0.48
C SER A 127 -6.47 -5.43 1.13
N SER A 128 -7.59 -5.12 1.79
CA SER A 128 -8.39 -6.16 2.43
C SER A 128 -9.88 -5.80 2.52
N THR A 129 -10.72 -6.81 2.29
CA THR A 129 -12.16 -6.79 2.58
C THR A 129 -12.46 -7.51 3.90
N SER A 130 -11.55 -8.34 4.43
CA SER A 130 -11.74 -9.08 5.66
C SER A 130 -11.81 -8.15 6.88
N VAL A 131 -12.60 -8.54 7.89
CA VAL A 131 -12.74 -7.75 9.13
C VAL A 131 -11.38 -7.52 9.81
N GLY A 132 -10.57 -8.60 9.93
CA GLY A 132 -9.23 -8.51 10.55
C GLY A 132 -8.29 -7.62 9.75
N GLY A 133 -8.23 -7.80 8.42
CA GLY A 133 -7.38 -6.99 7.56
C GLY A 133 -7.76 -5.51 7.54
N ARG A 134 -9.05 -5.20 7.47
CA ARG A 134 -9.53 -3.80 7.56
C ARG A 134 -9.19 -3.17 8.92
N ARG A 135 -9.34 -3.93 10.01
CA ARG A 135 -8.96 -3.46 11.35
C ARG A 135 -7.47 -3.13 11.44
N GLY A 136 -6.59 -3.96 10.86
CA GLY A 136 -5.14 -3.67 10.80
C GLY A 136 -4.84 -2.34 10.13
N VAL A 137 -5.42 -2.09 8.94
CA VAL A 137 -5.28 -0.80 8.22
C VAL A 137 -5.83 0.37 9.05
N GLN A 138 -7.01 0.21 9.65
CA GLN A 138 -7.64 1.26 10.48
C GLN A 138 -6.80 1.59 11.71
N THR A 139 -6.21 0.59 12.36
CA THR A 139 -5.34 0.81 13.53
C THR A 139 -4.13 1.68 13.16
N ILE A 140 -3.48 1.38 12.03
CA ILE A 140 -2.35 2.20 11.55
C ILE A 140 -2.82 3.61 11.16
N ALA A 141 -3.94 3.75 10.48
CA ALA A 141 -4.47 5.07 10.10
C ALA A 141 -4.74 5.96 11.33
N VAL A 142 -5.34 5.39 12.39
CA VAL A 142 -5.57 6.11 13.66
C VAL A 142 -4.25 6.47 14.35
N ALA A 143 -3.26 5.57 14.35
CA ALA A 143 -1.95 5.84 14.92
C ALA A 143 -1.23 6.97 14.17
N ILE A 144 -1.30 6.99 12.83
CA ILE A 144 -0.74 8.09 12.02
C ILE A 144 -1.43 9.42 12.34
N ALA A 145 -2.76 9.43 12.43
CA ALA A 145 -3.50 10.65 12.77
C ALA A 145 -3.05 11.23 14.11
N ALA A 146 -2.95 10.41 15.15
CA ALA A 146 -2.46 10.83 16.45
C ALA A 146 -1.00 11.31 16.42
N GLN A 147 -0.14 10.65 15.64
CA GLN A 147 1.25 11.06 15.48
C GLN A 147 1.38 12.40 14.78
N VAL A 148 0.64 12.61 13.69
CA VAL A 148 0.66 13.89 12.94
C VAL A 148 0.17 15.06 13.80
N GLU A 149 -0.81 14.81 14.67
CA GLU A 149 -1.28 15.83 15.64
C GLU A 149 -0.21 16.15 16.69
N ALA A 150 0.57 15.16 17.12
CA ALA A 150 1.62 15.32 18.12
C ALA A 150 2.94 15.84 17.53
N ASP A 151 3.38 15.30 16.41
CA ASP A 151 4.62 15.65 15.71
C ASP A 151 4.45 15.48 14.19
N PRO A 152 4.05 16.52 13.46
CA PRO A 152 3.85 16.47 12.01
C PRO A 152 5.15 16.29 11.21
N SER A 153 6.33 16.41 11.82
CA SER A 153 7.61 16.22 11.15
C SER A 153 7.93 14.74 10.90
N LYS A 154 7.29 13.82 11.65
CA LYS A 154 7.51 12.37 11.58
C LYS A 154 6.19 11.61 11.34
N PRO A 155 5.54 11.77 10.18
CA PRO A 155 4.24 11.18 9.91
C PRO A 155 4.30 9.71 9.48
N VAL A 156 5.49 9.17 9.17
CA VAL A 156 5.68 7.84 8.57
C VAL A 156 5.94 6.80 9.65
N PRO A 157 5.03 5.85 9.91
CA PRO A 157 5.30 4.74 10.80
C PRO A 157 6.21 3.72 10.12
N VAL A 158 7.20 3.26 10.84
CA VAL A 158 8.01 2.08 10.52
C VAL A 158 7.42 0.91 11.30
N VAL A 159 6.95 -0.10 10.58
CA VAL A 159 6.25 -1.25 11.14
C VAL A 159 6.97 -2.57 10.85
N THR A 160 6.75 -3.57 11.69
CA THR A 160 6.99 -4.98 11.36
C THR A 160 5.68 -5.66 11.01
N LEU A 161 5.75 -6.67 10.13
CA LEU A 161 4.59 -7.45 9.70
C LEU A 161 4.36 -8.59 10.71
N GLY A 162 3.34 -8.40 11.56
CA GLY A 162 2.93 -9.35 12.58
C GLY A 162 1.69 -10.13 12.21
N LYS A 163 1.31 -11.06 13.06
CA LYS A 163 0.06 -11.83 12.96
C LYS A 163 -0.51 -12.16 14.32
N GLU A 164 -1.82 -12.13 14.43
CA GLU A 164 -2.58 -12.76 15.50
C GLU A 164 -3.42 -13.90 14.94
N PHE A 165 -4.03 -14.68 15.79
CA PHE A 165 -4.99 -15.68 15.36
C PHE A 165 -6.11 -15.86 16.37
N TYR A 166 -7.25 -16.34 15.87
CA TYR A 166 -8.34 -16.82 16.69
C TYR A 166 -8.91 -18.13 16.18
N GLN A 167 -9.55 -18.89 17.05
CA GLN A 167 -10.17 -20.15 16.69
C GLN A 167 -11.62 -19.91 16.24
N HIS A 168 -11.92 -20.18 14.99
CA HIS A 168 -13.27 -20.11 14.45
C HIS A 168 -13.94 -21.48 14.50
N LYS A 169 -15.21 -21.56 14.90
CA LYS A 169 -15.93 -22.83 15.09
C LYS A 169 -15.99 -23.71 13.83
N SER A 170 -16.13 -23.09 12.66
CA SER A 170 -16.31 -23.80 11.38
C SER A 170 -15.05 -23.82 10.50
N TYR A 171 -14.13 -22.87 10.64
CA TYR A 171 -12.98 -22.68 9.75
C TYR A 171 -11.62 -22.96 10.42
N GLY A 172 -11.64 -23.36 11.69
CA GLY A 172 -10.42 -23.65 12.42
C GLY A 172 -9.67 -22.37 12.81
N LYS A 173 -8.35 -22.40 12.73
CA LYS A 173 -7.47 -21.29 13.05
C LYS A 173 -7.50 -20.24 11.95
N ILE A 174 -7.87 -19.00 12.27
CA ILE A 174 -7.88 -17.87 11.35
C ILE A 174 -6.83 -16.87 11.80
N TYR A 175 -5.91 -16.53 10.90
CA TYR A 175 -4.90 -15.53 11.12
C TYR A 175 -5.41 -14.14 10.73
N THR A 176 -5.00 -13.13 11.48
CA THR A 176 -5.31 -11.71 11.25
C THR A 176 -4.03 -10.91 11.13
N PRO A 177 -3.91 -10.07 10.10
CA PRO A 177 -2.76 -9.20 9.91
C PRO A 177 -2.59 -8.22 11.08
N GLN A 178 -1.34 -8.05 11.52
CA GLN A 178 -0.92 -7.02 12.46
C GLN A 178 0.20 -6.19 11.84
N PHE A 179 0.21 -4.91 12.13
CA PHE A 179 1.24 -3.97 11.72
C PHE A 179 1.75 -3.30 12.99
N ASP A 180 2.88 -3.80 13.50
CA ASP A 180 3.40 -3.38 14.79
C ASP A 180 4.35 -2.19 14.62
N VAL A 181 3.92 -1.00 15.06
CA VAL A 181 4.72 0.23 14.94
C VAL A 181 5.94 0.15 15.83
N GLN A 182 7.12 0.25 15.23
CA GLN A 182 8.41 0.22 15.90
C GLN A 182 8.96 1.62 16.15
N SER A 183 8.79 2.51 15.17
CA SER A 183 9.29 3.89 15.22
C SER A 183 8.53 4.79 14.23
N TRP A 184 8.87 6.07 14.25
CA TRP A 184 8.33 7.08 13.35
C TRP A 184 9.47 7.84 12.65
N THR A 185 9.31 8.17 11.38
CA THR A 185 10.30 8.90 10.59
C THR A 185 9.66 9.97 9.72
N GLY A 186 10.47 10.87 9.17
CA GLY A 186 10.04 11.86 8.18
C GLY A 186 9.74 11.23 6.82
N MET A 187 9.12 12.00 5.91
CA MET A 187 8.79 11.54 4.55
C MET A 187 10.03 11.22 3.70
N GLU A 188 11.15 11.86 3.96
CA GLU A 188 12.40 11.65 3.24
C GLU A 188 13.26 10.52 3.84
N GLY A 189 12.76 9.91 4.91
CA GLY A 189 13.52 9.00 5.77
C GLY A 189 14.44 9.77 6.72
N ASP A 190 14.97 9.10 7.72
CA ASP A 190 16.11 9.65 8.46
C ASP A 190 17.32 9.53 7.52
N GLU A 191 17.88 10.65 7.04
CA GLU A 191 19.21 10.63 6.44
C GLU A 191 20.15 9.99 7.45
N GLU A 192 20.73 8.83 7.12
CA GLU A 192 21.88 8.32 7.85
C GLU A 192 22.95 9.41 7.76
N THR A 193 23.07 10.22 8.81
CA THR A 193 24.16 11.18 8.93
C THR A 193 25.42 10.34 8.85
N PRO A 194 26.30 10.54 7.83
CA PRO A 194 27.53 9.78 7.75
C PRO A 194 28.26 9.99 9.06
N THR A 195 28.46 8.93 9.83
CA THR A 195 29.24 8.97 11.06
C THR A 195 30.64 9.41 10.65
N GLU A 196 30.98 10.67 10.94
CA GLU A 196 32.30 11.22 10.72
C GLU A 196 33.30 10.30 11.43
N PRO A 197 34.31 9.73 10.75
CA PRO A 197 35.26 8.80 11.37
C PRO A 197 35.97 9.53 12.49
N GLU A 198 35.85 9.00 13.72
CA GLU A 198 36.59 9.52 14.89
C GLU A 198 38.06 9.70 14.56
N PRO A 199 38.68 10.89 14.85
CA PRO A 199 40.07 11.14 14.59
C PRO A 199 40.93 10.19 15.42
N THR A 200 41.61 9.28 14.75
CA THR A 200 42.60 8.37 15.38
C THR A 200 43.66 9.18 16.10
N ARG A 201 43.61 9.16 17.43
CA ARG A 201 44.68 9.72 18.28
C ARG A 201 46.01 9.07 17.92
N ARG A 202 46.88 9.79 17.21
CA ARG A 202 48.29 9.43 17.04
C ARG A 202 48.95 9.39 18.44
N ARG A 203 49.32 8.18 18.90
CA ARG A 203 50.23 7.99 20.00
C ARG A 203 51.58 8.58 19.58
N ARG A 204 52.04 9.63 20.27
CA ARG A 204 53.44 10.04 20.22
C ARG A 204 54.26 9.02 20.99
N ALA A 205 55.30 8.50 20.32
CA ALA A 205 56.41 7.78 20.96
C ALA A 205 57.33 8.75 21.71
#